data_62623d7778c54c48d57f7496ac33e7a8
#
_entry.id   62623d7778c54c48d57f7496ac33e7a8
#
_cell.length_a   1.000
_cell.length_b   1.000
_cell.length_c   1.000
_cell.angle_alpha   90.00
_cell.angle_beta   90.00
_cell.angle_gamma   90.00
#
_symmetry.space_group_name_H-M   'P 1'
#
loop_
_entity.id
_entity.type
_entity.pdbx_description
1 polymer ?
#
loop_
_entity_poly.entity_id
_entity_poly.type
_entity_poly.pdbx_seq_one_letter_code
_entity_poly.pdbx_strand_id
1 'polypeptide(L)'
;MLATGRPRGAPESATVRERIEAAKAEQERIRRRPGRKAWVPNQHGAYSMLVLPPIIGWIVGGFSWVNLLLLPAWWDAYLTYWAWSQWLRTRSPRRRRLLLLPLLVYTCSTACLGLITLLVAPYLLGWAVPLVPLFAVAAWEVWRGRERSLLSGLATTAAASLMSAVTYSLAVGGAGGFLGTGGASELPGSSPNGALTGWAWMWVVTASTAAYFCGTVPYIKSMIRER
;
A
#
# COMPACT_ATOMS: atom_id res chain seq x y z
N MET A 1 17.94 -3.45 -33.99
CA MET A 1 17.47 -2.15 -34.53
C MET A 1 17.07 -1.28 -33.35
N LEU A 2 17.99 -0.42 -32.86
CA LEU A 2 17.72 0.52 -31.76
C LEU A 2 17.24 1.83 -32.38
N ALA A 3 15.96 2.13 -32.21
CA ALA A 3 15.39 3.41 -32.63
C ALA A 3 15.92 4.51 -31.71
N THR A 4 16.88 5.30 -32.21
CA THR A 4 17.35 6.54 -31.60
C THR A 4 16.25 7.59 -31.71
N GLY A 5 15.40 7.69 -30.66
CA GLY A 5 14.38 8.71 -30.58
C GLY A 5 15.03 10.10 -30.56
N ARG A 6 14.80 10.90 -31.60
CA ARG A 6 15.17 12.32 -31.66
C ARG A 6 14.47 13.07 -30.48
N PRO A 7 15.20 13.82 -29.66
CA PRO A 7 14.57 14.68 -28.67
C PRO A 7 13.77 15.79 -29.39
N ARG A 8 12.47 15.90 -29.06
CA ARG A 8 11.56 16.93 -29.58
C ARG A 8 12.10 18.31 -29.20
N GLY A 9 12.51 19.09 -30.20
CA GLY A 9 12.87 20.51 -30.05
C GLY A 9 14.32 20.89 -30.35
N ALA A 10 15.20 19.98 -30.77
CA ALA A 10 16.53 20.36 -31.22
C ALA A 10 16.49 20.86 -32.68
N PRO A 11 17.11 22.03 -33.01
CA PRO A 11 17.22 22.48 -34.36
C PRO A 11 18.02 21.49 -35.23
N GLU A 12 17.64 21.34 -36.50
CA GLU A 12 18.15 20.29 -37.39
C GLU A 12 19.66 20.43 -37.69
N SER A 13 20.23 21.63 -37.44
CA SER A 13 21.62 22.00 -37.62
C SER A 13 22.51 21.89 -36.39
N ALA A 14 21.96 21.42 -35.23
CA ALA A 14 22.72 21.32 -33.99
C ALA A 14 23.79 20.23 -34.05
N THR A 15 25.00 20.54 -33.63
CA THR A 15 26.11 19.59 -33.51
C THR A 15 25.78 18.50 -32.49
N VAL A 16 26.43 17.33 -32.62
CA VAL A 16 26.24 16.20 -31.68
C VAL A 16 26.46 16.65 -30.24
N ARG A 17 27.36 17.56 -29.99
CA ARG A 17 27.67 18.12 -28.67
C ARG A 17 26.51 18.92 -28.09
N GLU A 18 25.90 19.81 -28.90
CA GLU A 18 24.72 20.58 -28.50
C GLU A 18 23.50 19.71 -28.21
N ARG A 19 23.33 18.61 -28.98
CA ARG A 19 22.26 17.61 -28.70
C ARG A 19 22.47 16.88 -27.39
N ILE A 20 23.71 16.55 -27.06
CA ILE A 20 24.05 15.91 -25.78
C ILE A 20 23.82 16.87 -24.60
N GLU A 21 24.20 18.14 -24.76
CA GLU A 21 23.99 19.16 -23.73
C GLU A 21 22.50 19.49 -23.57
N ALA A 22 21.74 19.60 -24.65
CA ALA A 22 20.30 19.79 -24.60
C ALA A 22 19.58 18.60 -23.95
N ALA A 23 19.99 17.35 -24.23
CA ALA A 23 19.46 16.16 -23.60
C ALA A 23 19.81 16.10 -22.10
N LYS A 24 21.03 16.49 -21.72
CA LYS A 24 21.43 16.61 -20.30
C LYS A 24 20.64 17.69 -19.58
N ALA A 25 20.48 18.88 -20.19
CA ALA A 25 19.71 19.98 -19.64
C ALA A 25 18.22 19.61 -19.46
N GLU A 26 17.63 18.90 -20.42
CA GLU A 26 16.25 18.41 -20.32
C GLU A 26 16.11 17.32 -19.25
N GLN A 27 17.06 16.37 -19.17
CA GLN A 27 17.10 15.40 -18.07
C GLN A 27 17.24 16.08 -16.70
N GLU A 28 18.05 17.12 -16.61
CA GLU A 28 18.23 17.89 -15.38
C GLU A 28 17.00 18.72 -15.03
N ARG A 29 16.30 19.26 -16.01
CA ARG A 29 15.02 19.97 -15.88
C ARG A 29 13.90 19.03 -15.44
N ILE A 30 13.83 17.80 -15.98
CA ILE A 30 12.90 16.75 -15.56
C ILE A 30 13.24 16.29 -14.12
N ARG A 31 14.52 16.17 -13.79
CA ARG A 31 15.01 15.85 -12.45
C ARG A 31 14.74 16.95 -11.43
N ARG A 32 14.69 18.22 -11.87
CA ARG A 32 14.41 19.40 -11.03
C ARG A 32 12.93 19.71 -10.86
N ARG A 33 11.99 18.93 -11.44
CA ARG A 33 10.55 19.09 -11.15
C ARG A 33 10.25 18.50 -9.76
N PRO A 34 10.38 19.27 -8.66
CA PRO A 34 10.24 18.75 -7.29
C PRO A 34 8.81 18.32 -6.98
N GLY A 35 7.80 18.82 -7.71
CA GLY A 35 6.39 18.59 -7.44
C GLY A 35 5.93 17.15 -7.66
N ARG A 36 6.35 16.50 -8.75
CA ARG A 36 5.83 15.15 -9.09
C ARG A 36 6.34 14.06 -8.17
N LYS A 37 7.57 14.15 -7.65
CA LYS A 37 8.16 13.20 -6.69
C LYS A 37 7.59 13.34 -5.28
N ALA A 38 6.85 14.41 -5.01
CA ALA A 38 6.20 14.63 -3.72
C ALA A 38 4.82 13.97 -3.62
N TRP A 39 4.23 13.55 -4.76
CA TRP A 39 2.87 13.02 -4.83
C TRP A 39 2.80 11.50 -5.02
N VAL A 40 3.78 10.88 -5.62
CA VAL A 40 3.69 9.44 -5.96
C VAL A 40 4.91 8.68 -5.44
N PRO A 41 4.71 7.62 -4.64
CA PRO A 41 5.78 6.74 -4.19
C PRO A 41 6.37 5.96 -5.38
N ASN A 42 7.71 5.86 -5.40
CA ASN A 42 8.43 5.08 -6.40
C ASN A 42 8.82 3.69 -5.83
N GLN A 43 7.82 2.94 -5.39
CA GLN A 43 8.01 1.65 -4.73
C GLN A 43 7.15 0.57 -5.42
N HIS A 44 7.61 0.08 -6.57
CA HIS A 44 6.84 -0.88 -7.38
C HIS A 44 6.47 -2.17 -6.62
N GLY A 45 7.32 -2.67 -5.73
CA GLY A 45 7.03 -3.87 -4.92
C GLY A 45 5.91 -3.70 -3.89
N ALA A 46 5.67 -2.49 -3.40
CA ALA A 46 4.62 -2.24 -2.41
C ALA A 46 3.21 -2.35 -3.00
N TYR A 47 3.06 -2.08 -4.31
CA TYR A 47 1.75 -2.13 -4.94
C TYR A 47 1.15 -3.54 -4.95
N SER A 48 1.95 -4.58 -5.17
CA SER A 48 1.46 -5.96 -5.12
C SER A 48 0.92 -6.34 -3.74
N MET A 49 1.63 -5.95 -2.67
CA MET A 49 1.20 -6.18 -1.28
C MET A 49 -0.03 -5.35 -0.91
N LEU A 50 -0.21 -4.19 -1.55
CA LEU A 50 -1.34 -3.30 -1.30
C LEU A 50 -2.63 -3.77 -1.99
N VAL A 51 -2.50 -4.41 -3.16
CA VAL A 51 -3.61 -4.74 -4.06
C VAL A 51 -4.08 -6.18 -3.92
N LEU A 52 -3.14 -7.14 -3.88
CA LEU A 52 -3.49 -8.56 -3.94
C LEU A 52 -4.28 -9.05 -2.72
N PRO A 53 -3.88 -8.79 -1.45
CA PRO A 53 -4.60 -9.31 -0.30
C PRO A 53 -6.07 -8.86 -0.25
N PRO A 54 -6.40 -7.56 -0.38
CA PRO A 54 -7.80 -7.14 -0.34
C PRO A 54 -8.63 -7.69 -1.50
N ILE A 55 -8.06 -7.86 -2.69
CA ILE A 55 -8.77 -8.48 -3.83
C ILE A 55 -9.05 -9.95 -3.55
N ILE A 56 -8.10 -10.69 -2.98
CA ILE A 56 -8.29 -12.10 -2.63
C ILE A 56 -9.45 -12.26 -1.66
N GLY A 57 -9.51 -11.46 -0.60
CA GLY A 57 -10.59 -11.53 0.37
C GLY A 57 -11.94 -11.17 -0.23
N TRP A 58 -11.98 -10.19 -1.13
CA TRP A 58 -13.19 -9.80 -1.86
C TRP A 58 -13.67 -10.91 -2.79
N ILE A 59 -12.77 -11.57 -3.52
CA ILE A 59 -13.13 -12.70 -4.40
C ILE A 59 -13.69 -13.87 -3.59
N VAL A 60 -13.05 -14.23 -2.47
CA VAL A 60 -13.47 -15.35 -1.61
C VAL A 60 -14.83 -15.06 -0.95
N GLY A 61 -15.05 -13.82 -0.52
CA GLY A 61 -16.28 -13.41 0.14
C GLY A 61 -17.45 -13.06 -0.78
N GLY A 62 -17.18 -12.87 -2.08
CA GLY A 62 -18.16 -12.41 -3.06
C GLY A 62 -18.27 -10.89 -3.16
N PHE A 63 -19.14 -10.44 -4.03
CA PHE A 63 -19.30 -9.01 -4.30
C PHE A 63 -19.91 -8.26 -3.11
N SER A 64 -19.28 -7.15 -2.75
CA SER A 64 -19.80 -6.18 -1.80
C SER A 64 -19.49 -4.77 -2.27
N TRP A 65 -20.51 -3.91 -2.37
CA TRP A 65 -20.33 -2.51 -2.75
C TRP A 65 -19.52 -1.72 -1.70
N VAL A 66 -19.55 -2.16 -0.45
CA VAL A 66 -18.79 -1.52 0.64
C VAL A 66 -17.28 -1.67 0.42
N ASN A 67 -16.84 -2.74 -0.24
CA ASN A 67 -15.45 -2.90 -0.65
C ASN A 67 -15.01 -1.82 -1.66
N LEU A 68 -15.94 -1.26 -2.45
CA LEU A 68 -15.64 -0.11 -3.34
C LEU A 68 -15.34 1.18 -2.56
N LEU A 69 -15.77 1.29 -1.30
CA LEU A 69 -15.40 2.39 -0.40
C LEU A 69 -14.08 2.08 0.33
N LEU A 70 -13.93 0.84 0.81
CA LEU A 70 -12.75 0.43 1.56
C LEU A 70 -11.48 0.45 0.71
N LEU A 71 -11.52 -0.02 -0.54
CA LEU A 71 -10.31 -0.10 -1.37
C LEU A 71 -9.67 1.26 -1.64
N PRO A 72 -10.39 2.30 -2.05
CA PRO A 72 -9.83 3.65 -2.15
C PRO A 72 -9.31 4.17 -0.81
N ALA A 73 -10.05 3.95 0.29
CA ALA A 73 -9.61 4.36 1.63
C ALA A 73 -8.29 3.68 2.03
N TRP A 74 -8.15 2.40 1.73
CA TRP A 74 -6.93 1.63 1.98
C TRP A 74 -5.73 2.12 1.17
N TRP A 75 -5.93 2.38 -0.13
CA TRP A 75 -4.87 2.90 -0.99
C TRP A 75 -4.44 4.30 -0.57
N ASP A 76 -5.41 5.13 -0.20
CA ASP A 76 -5.15 6.48 0.26
C ASP A 76 -4.46 6.48 1.64
N ALA A 77 -4.80 5.53 2.53
CA ALA A 77 -4.10 5.29 3.78
C ALA A 77 -2.61 4.96 3.56
N TYR A 78 -2.29 4.17 2.53
CA TYR A 78 -0.91 3.90 2.14
C TYR A 78 -0.20 5.18 1.67
N LEU A 79 -0.84 6.01 0.84
CA LEU A 79 -0.29 7.30 0.39
C LEU A 79 -0.09 8.25 1.56
N THR A 80 -1.02 8.26 2.52
CA THR A 80 -0.91 9.01 3.78
C THR A 80 0.29 8.56 4.59
N TYR A 81 0.45 7.26 4.83
CA TYR A 81 1.61 6.69 5.53
C TYR A 81 2.93 7.07 4.84
N TRP A 82 2.98 6.98 3.51
CA TRP A 82 4.15 7.38 2.73
C TRP A 82 4.42 8.88 2.84
N ALA A 83 3.41 9.74 2.74
CA ALA A 83 3.57 11.19 2.86
C ALA A 83 4.08 11.59 4.26
N TRP A 84 3.54 11.00 5.33
CA TRP A 84 4.01 11.18 6.70
C TRP A 84 5.46 10.72 6.87
N SER A 85 5.82 9.56 6.33
CA SER A 85 7.19 9.05 6.40
C SER A 85 8.19 10.01 5.72
N GLN A 86 7.83 10.56 4.56
CA GLN A 86 8.66 11.55 3.86
C GLN A 86 8.78 12.87 4.64
N TRP A 87 7.68 13.35 5.21
CA TRP A 87 7.65 14.60 5.97
C TRP A 87 8.47 14.51 7.25
N LEU A 88 8.33 13.42 8.02
CA LEU A 88 9.08 13.19 9.26
C LEU A 88 10.60 13.10 9.00
N ARG A 89 11.02 12.50 7.89
CA ARG A 89 12.44 12.34 7.53
C ARG A 89 13.08 13.60 6.96
N THR A 90 12.27 14.55 6.48
CA THR A 90 12.78 15.74 5.82
C THR A 90 13.21 16.78 6.85
N ARG A 91 14.51 17.09 6.89
CA ARG A 91 15.10 18.13 7.77
C ARG A 91 15.03 19.54 7.17
N SER A 92 14.90 19.68 5.85
CA SER A 92 14.90 20.98 5.16
C SER A 92 13.53 21.66 5.28
N PRO A 93 13.43 22.91 5.82
CA PRO A 93 12.18 23.64 5.95
C PRO A 93 11.48 23.89 4.61
N ARG A 94 12.24 24.18 3.55
CA ARG A 94 11.70 24.39 2.19
C ARG A 94 11.04 23.13 1.66
N ARG A 95 11.68 21.97 1.83
CA ARG A 95 11.13 20.69 1.38
C ARG A 95 9.94 20.25 2.23
N ARG A 96 9.94 20.52 3.53
CA ARG A 96 8.77 20.27 4.40
C ARG A 96 7.54 21.03 3.95
N ARG A 97 7.67 22.30 3.56
CA ARG A 97 6.55 23.10 3.02
C ARG A 97 5.98 22.51 1.74
N LEU A 98 6.81 21.99 0.83
CA LEU A 98 6.35 21.34 -0.40
C LEU A 98 5.61 20.01 -0.14
N LEU A 99 5.95 19.31 0.94
CA LEU A 99 5.32 18.05 1.33
C LEU A 99 4.04 18.24 2.15
N LEU A 100 3.77 19.44 2.68
CA LEU A 100 2.57 19.72 3.49
C LEU A 100 1.28 19.54 2.70
N LEU A 101 1.22 20.02 1.46
CA LEU A 101 0.01 19.94 0.65
C LEU A 101 -0.38 18.47 0.35
N PRO A 102 0.50 17.60 -0.19
CA PRO A 102 0.19 16.18 -0.34
C PRO A 102 -0.18 15.51 0.98
N LEU A 103 0.54 15.83 2.06
CA LEU A 103 0.28 15.29 3.39
C LEU A 103 -1.13 15.60 3.87
N LEU A 104 -1.56 16.87 3.79
CA LEU A 104 -2.89 17.29 4.20
C LEU A 104 -3.98 16.66 3.32
N VAL A 105 -3.79 16.68 2.00
CA VAL A 105 -4.75 16.09 1.05
C VAL A 105 -4.97 14.62 1.35
N TYR A 106 -3.90 13.82 1.42
CA TYR A 106 -4.02 12.39 1.69
C TYR A 106 -4.57 12.10 3.09
N THR A 107 -4.16 12.86 4.11
CA THR A 107 -4.68 12.66 5.47
C THR A 107 -6.17 12.98 5.57
N CYS A 108 -6.61 14.09 4.99
CA CYS A 108 -8.03 14.46 4.98
C CYS A 108 -8.87 13.47 4.16
N SER A 109 -8.39 13.07 2.99
CA SER A 109 -9.06 12.11 2.12
C SER A 109 -9.19 10.75 2.80
N THR A 110 -8.10 10.21 3.39
CA THR A 110 -8.13 8.96 4.15
C THR A 110 -9.08 9.05 5.35
N ALA A 111 -9.07 10.16 6.08
CA ALA A 111 -9.98 10.36 7.20
C ALA A 111 -11.45 10.38 6.75
N CYS A 112 -11.77 11.09 5.68
CA CYS A 112 -13.12 11.14 5.12
C CYS A 112 -13.58 9.75 4.63
N LEU A 113 -12.80 9.09 3.78
CA LEU A 113 -13.14 7.78 3.23
C LEU A 113 -13.22 6.72 4.33
N GLY A 114 -12.28 6.74 5.27
CA GLY A 114 -12.27 5.83 6.41
C GLY A 114 -13.49 6.03 7.31
N LEU A 115 -13.85 7.29 7.61
CA LEU A 115 -15.04 7.60 8.40
C LEU A 115 -16.31 7.15 7.71
N ILE A 116 -16.46 7.43 6.42
CA ILE A 116 -17.64 6.97 5.64
C ILE A 116 -17.73 5.45 5.67
N THR A 117 -16.61 4.75 5.47
CA THR A 117 -16.57 3.28 5.51
C THR A 117 -16.96 2.74 6.88
N LEU A 118 -16.49 3.37 7.97
CA LEU A 118 -16.84 2.97 9.34
C LEU A 118 -18.30 3.27 9.69
N LEU A 119 -18.87 4.36 9.18
CA LEU A 119 -20.30 4.66 9.39
C LEU A 119 -21.20 3.65 8.68
N VAL A 120 -20.78 3.17 7.50
CA VAL A 120 -21.53 2.16 6.73
C VAL A 120 -21.32 0.76 7.32
N ALA A 121 -20.13 0.46 7.82
CA ALA A 121 -19.75 -0.86 8.33
C ALA A 121 -19.06 -0.74 9.71
N PRO A 122 -19.79 -0.43 10.79
CA PRO A 122 -19.20 -0.16 12.12
C PRO A 122 -18.51 -1.39 12.72
N TYR A 123 -18.86 -2.60 12.31
CA TYR A 123 -18.19 -3.83 12.74
C TYR A 123 -16.71 -3.88 12.30
N LEU A 124 -16.28 -3.04 11.36
CA LEU A 124 -14.86 -2.89 10.99
C LEU A 124 -14.01 -2.37 12.15
N LEU A 125 -14.58 -1.72 13.17
CA LEU A 125 -13.85 -1.29 14.35
C LEU A 125 -13.17 -2.46 15.07
N GLY A 126 -13.71 -3.67 14.98
CA GLY A 126 -13.07 -4.88 15.50
C GLY A 126 -11.70 -5.16 14.90
N TRP A 127 -11.50 -4.77 13.63
CA TRP A 127 -10.21 -4.94 12.93
C TRP A 127 -9.14 -3.94 13.38
N ALA A 128 -9.51 -2.90 14.13
CA ALA A 128 -8.54 -2.00 14.75
C ALA A 128 -7.64 -2.77 15.75
N VAL A 129 -8.15 -3.79 16.40
CA VAL A 129 -7.39 -4.57 17.39
C VAL A 129 -6.11 -5.19 16.81
N PRO A 130 -6.12 -5.92 15.71
CA PRO A 130 -4.89 -6.42 15.08
C PRO A 130 -4.15 -5.37 14.23
N LEU A 131 -4.84 -4.39 13.62
CA LEU A 131 -4.22 -3.43 12.71
C LEU A 131 -3.48 -2.31 13.43
N VAL A 132 -4.06 -1.75 14.52
CA VAL A 132 -3.44 -0.64 15.25
C VAL A 132 -2.05 -0.98 15.79
N PRO A 133 -1.80 -2.13 16.45
CA PRO A 133 -0.46 -2.51 16.89
C PRO A 133 0.55 -2.60 15.74
N LEU A 134 0.14 -3.17 14.60
CA LEU A 134 1.02 -3.30 13.43
C LEU A 134 1.39 -1.93 12.86
N PHE A 135 0.42 -1.03 12.73
CA PHE A 135 0.69 0.34 12.30
C PHE A 135 1.50 1.13 13.33
N ALA A 136 1.27 0.92 14.62
CA ALA A 136 2.06 1.56 15.69
C ALA A 136 3.53 1.15 15.62
N VAL A 137 3.82 -0.14 15.40
CA VAL A 137 5.18 -0.65 15.20
C VAL A 137 5.82 -0.02 13.96
N ALA A 138 5.10 0.03 12.84
CA ALA A 138 5.59 0.62 11.61
C ALA A 138 5.88 2.13 11.78
N ALA A 139 4.96 2.87 12.39
CA ALA A 139 5.12 4.31 12.67
C ALA A 139 6.29 4.58 13.62
N TRP A 140 6.45 3.77 14.66
CA TRP A 140 7.56 3.86 15.60
C TRP A 140 8.92 3.68 14.92
N GLU A 141 9.04 2.69 14.03
CA GLU A 141 10.26 2.46 13.27
C GLU A 141 10.56 3.61 12.30
N VAL A 142 9.54 4.20 11.67
CA VAL A 142 9.67 5.41 10.85
C VAL A 142 10.16 6.58 11.68
N TRP A 143 9.57 6.80 12.87
CA TRP A 143 9.98 7.88 13.76
C TRP A 143 11.44 7.76 14.22
N ARG A 144 11.89 6.51 14.46
CA ARG A 144 13.30 6.21 14.77
C ARG A 144 14.23 6.31 13.55
N GLY A 145 13.73 6.64 12.37
CA GLY A 145 14.51 6.67 11.12
C GLY A 145 14.90 5.29 10.58
N ARG A 146 14.31 4.21 11.10
CA ARG A 146 14.57 2.82 10.74
C ARG A 146 13.46 2.22 9.84
N GLU A 147 12.85 3.02 8.99
CA GLU A 147 11.78 2.61 8.05
C GLU A 147 12.13 1.35 7.25
N ARG A 148 13.41 1.15 6.94
CA ARG A 148 13.90 -0.04 6.24
C ARG A 148 14.26 -1.19 7.17
N SER A 149 13.87 -1.15 8.45
CA SER A 149 14.08 -2.28 9.36
C SER A 149 13.28 -3.50 8.91
N LEU A 150 13.73 -4.69 9.35
CA LEU A 150 12.97 -5.92 9.10
C LEU A 150 11.61 -5.86 9.79
N LEU A 151 11.58 -5.30 11.00
CA LEU A 151 10.38 -5.18 11.82
C LEU A 151 9.33 -4.28 11.16
N SER A 152 9.73 -3.11 10.62
CA SER A 152 8.82 -2.23 9.87
C SER A 152 8.27 -2.91 8.63
N GLY A 153 9.14 -3.61 7.88
CA GLY A 153 8.72 -4.36 6.70
C GLY A 153 7.73 -5.47 7.02
N LEU A 154 7.99 -6.26 8.05
CA LEU A 154 7.08 -7.34 8.47
C LEU A 154 5.75 -6.81 9.02
N ALA A 155 5.77 -5.75 9.82
CA ALA A 155 4.56 -5.14 10.37
C ALA A 155 3.64 -4.59 9.28
N THR A 156 4.19 -3.85 8.31
CA THR A 156 3.42 -3.31 7.18
C THR A 156 2.89 -4.41 6.26
N THR A 157 3.69 -5.45 6.03
CA THR A 157 3.29 -6.59 5.20
C THR A 157 2.21 -7.44 5.87
N ALA A 158 2.32 -7.67 7.18
CA ALA A 158 1.29 -8.36 7.96
C ALA A 158 -0.03 -7.58 7.97
N ALA A 159 0.02 -6.25 8.16
CA ALA A 159 -1.16 -5.40 8.07
C ALA A 159 -1.81 -5.46 6.67
N ALA A 160 -0.99 -5.43 5.61
CA ALA A 160 -1.49 -5.56 4.25
C ALA A 160 -2.14 -6.94 4.00
N SER A 161 -1.56 -8.01 4.53
CA SER A 161 -2.11 -9.38 4.40
C SER A 161 -3.43 -9.54 5.15
N LEU A 162 -3.59 -8.91 6.32
CA LEU A 162 -4.86 -8.90 7.07
C LEU A 162 -6.01 -8.23 6.29
N MET A 163 -5.70 -7.37 5.32
CA MET A 163 -6.74 -6.76 4.49
C MET A 163 -7.55 -7.78 3.69
N SER A 164 -7.04 -8.98 3.46
CA SER A 164 -7.82 -10.06 2.85
C SER A 164 -8.98 -10.50 3.76
N ALA A 165 -8.74 -10.64 5.06
CA ALA A 165 -9.79 -10.95 6.03
C ALA A 165 -10.74 -9.76 6.25
N VAL A 166 -10.24 -8.52 6.19
CA VAL A 166 -11.06 -7.30 6.31
C VAL A 166 -12.05 -7.17 5.15
N THR A 167 -11.58 -7.35 3.91
CA THR A 167 -12.45 -7.28 2.72
C THR A 167 -13.44 -8.44 2.65
N TYR A 168 -13.03 -9.63 3.13
CA TYR A 168 -13.95 -10.75 3.32
C TYR A 168 -15.02 -10.42 4.35
N SER A 169 -14.66 -9.84 5.51
CA SER A 169 -15.62 -9.39 6.53
C SER A 169 -16.67 -8.45 5.96
N LEU A 170 -16.27 -7.52 5.09
CA LEU A 170 -17.20 -6.64 4.39
C LEU A 170 -18.10 -7.37 3.39
N ALA A 171 -17.55 -8.36 2.69
CA ALA A 171 -18.31 -9.13 1.72
C ALA A 171 -19.42 -9.96 2.40
N VAL A 172 -19.15 -10.48 3.61
CA VAL A 172 -20.14 -11.25 4.39
C VAL A 172 -20.95 -10.38 5.36
N GLY A 173 -20.89 -9.04 5.23
CA GLY A 173 -21.68 -8.12 6.06
C GLY A 173 -21.35 -8.17 7.55
N GLY A 174 -20.13 -8.52 7.94
CA GLY A 174 -19.71 -8.70 9.32
C GLY A 174 -20.15 -10.02 9.97
N ALA A 175 -20.74 -10.92 9.21
CA ALA A 175 -21.13 -12.24 9.73
C ALA A 175 -19.90 -13.00 10.24
N GLY A 176 -20.07 -13.75 11.33
CA GLY A 176 -18.98 -14.42 12.07
C GLY A 176 -18.43 -13.61 13.23
N GLY A 177 -18.96 -12.41 13.48
CA GLY A 177 -18.66 -11.60 14.66
C GLY A 177 -17.21 -11.08 14.73
N PHE A 178 -16.69 -10.92 15.94
CA PHE A 178 -15.36 -10.37 16.15
C PHE A 178 -14.27 -11.23 15.49
N LEU A 179 -13.59 -10.67 14.50
CA LEU A 179 -12.53 -11.32 13.73
C LEU A 179 -12.91 -12.69 13.11
N GLY A 180 -14.21 -12.93 12.86
CA GLY A 180 -14.66 -14.19 12.31
C GLY A 180 -14.60 -15.39 13.28
N THR A 181 -14.51 -15.14 14.59
CA THR A 181 -14.46 -16.20 15.62
C THR A 181 -15.85 -16.68 16.07
N GLY A 182 -16.91 -15.94 15.71
CA GLY A 182 -18.30 -16.36 15.95
C GLY A 182 -18.75 -17.34 14.87
N GLY A 183 -19.46 -18.41 15.31
CA GLY A 183 -20.03 -19.38 14.40
C GLY A 183 -21.07 -18.73 13.48
N ALA A 184 -20.86 -18.80 12.18
CA ALA A 184 -21.87 -18.48 11.16
C ALA A 184 -21.91 -19.65 10.18
N SER A 185 -23.09 -20.23 9.98
CA SER A 185 -23.31 -21.25 8.98
C SER A 185 -23.40 -20.63 7.59
N GLU A 186 -22.94 -21.36 6.59
CA GLU A 186 -23.16 -21.03 5.14
C GLU A 186 -22.50 -19.75 4.64
N LEU A 187 -21.30 -19.40 5.18
CA LEU A 187 -20.52 -18.31 4.63
C LEU A 187 -19.82 -18.71 3.34
N PRO A 188 -19.65 -17.75 2.38
CA PRO A 188 -19.02 -18.02 1.11
C PRO A 188 -17.54 -18.40 1.27
N GLY A 189 -17.04 -19.13 0.29
CA GLY A 189 -15.66 -19.60 0.25
C GLY A 189 -15.47 -20.97 0.89
N SER A 190 -14.78 -21.84 0.15
CA SER A 190 -14.43 -23.19 0.63
C SER A 190 -13.06 -23.59 0.09
N SER A 191 -12.38 -24.47 0.84
CA SER A 191 -11.17 -25.12 0.38
C SER A 191 -11.45 -26.04 -0.81
N PRO A 192 -10.45 -26.33 -1.68
CA PRO A 192 -10.65 -27.19 -2.84
C PRO A 192 -11.21 -28.59 -2.53
N ASN A 193 -10.94 -29.11 -1.35
CA ASN A 193 -11.46 -30.38 -0.85
C ASN A 193 -12.77 -30.27 -0.03
N GLY A 194 -13.30 -29.06 0.12
CA GLY A 194 -14.51 -28.78 0.91
C GLY A 194 -14.38 -28.92 2.43
N ALA A 195 -13.18 -29.23 2.94
CA ALA A 195 -12.98 -29.48 4.37
C ALA A 195 -13.06 -28.22 5.25
N LEU A 196 -12.74 -27.07 4.69
CA LEU A 196 -12.79 -25.76 5.35
C LEU A 196 -13.72 -24.84 4.59
N THR A 197 -14.61 -24.16 5.31
CA THR A 197 -15.59 -23.24 4.73
C THR A 197 -15.58 -21.91 5.48
N GLY A 198 -16.07 -20.85 4.83
CA GLY A 198 -16.26 -19.55 5.45
C GLY A 198 -14.98 -18.99 6.08
N TRP A 199 -15.08 -18.55 7.34
CA TRP A 199 -13.95 -17.96 8.08
C TRP A 199 -12.78 -18.90 8.27
N ALA A 200 -13.03 -20.21 8.47
CA ALA A 200 -11.93 -21.17 8.61
C ALA A 200 -11.06 -21.20 7.36
N TRP A 201 -11.68 -21.22 6.18
CA TRP A 201 -10.97 -21.11 4.91
C TRP A 201 -10.30 -19.75 4.74
N MET A 202 -11.02 -18.67 5.04
CA MET A 202 -10.47 -17.32 4.88
C MET A 202 -9.23 -17.09 5.75
N TRP A 203 -9.17 -17.62 6.95
CA TRP A 203 -7.98 -17.53 7.79
C TRP A 203 -6.78 -18.31 7.22
N VAL A 204 -7.02 -19.46 6.60
CA VAL A 204 -5.95 -20.19 5.88
C VAL A 204 -5.44 -19.38 4.70
N VAL A 205 -6.33 -18.76 3.91
CA VAL A 205 -5.97 -17.89 2.80
C VAL A 205 -5.18 -16.67 3.29
N THR A 206 -5.62 -16.03 4.37
CA THR A 206 -4.94 -14.87 4.97
C THR A 206 -3.55 -15.26 5.50
N ALA A 207 -3.44 -16.40 6.20
CA ALA A 207 -2.15 -16.89 6.71
C ALA A 207 -1.19 -17.25 5.58
N SER A 208 -1.67 -17.90 4.52
CA SER A 208 -0.86 -18.21 3.32
C SER A 208 -0.37 -16.96 2.62
N THR A 209 -1.23 -15.96 2.47
CA THR A 209 -0.89 -14.65 1.90
C THR A 209 0.15 -13.93 2.76
N ALA A 210 -0.02 -13.95 4.09
CA ALA A 210 0.94 -13.39 5.03
C ALA A 210 2.28 -14.12 4.97
N ALA A 211 2.28 -15.45 4.96
CA ALA A 211 3.50 -16.26 4.86
C ALA A 211 4.28 -15.95 3.58
N TYR A 212 3.58 -15.85 2.43
CA TYR A 212 4.18 -15.51 1.17
C TYR A 212 4.83 -14.11 1.20
N PHE A 213 4.08 -13.08 1.55
CA PHE A 213 4.58 -11.71 1.51
C PHE A 213 5.60 -11.43 2.63
N CYS A 214 5.39 -11.92 3.85
CA CYS A 214 6.36 -11.77 4.94
C CYS A 214 7.65 -12.53 4.63
N GLY A 215 7.58 -13.68 3.96
CA GLY A 215 8.75 -14.44 3.51
C GLY A 215 9.58 -13.71 2.45
N THR A 216 8.96 -12.88 1.59
CA THR A 216 9.69 -12.10 0.59
C THR A 216 10.51 -10.96 1.20
N VAL A 217 10.12 -10.43 2.37
CA VAL A 217 10.82 -9.31 3.03
C VAL A 217 12.27 -9.65 3.40
N PRO A 218 12.58 -10.75 4.13
CA PRO A 218 13.96 -11.13 4.42
C PRO A 218 14.72 -11.55 3.17
N TYR A 219 14.07 -12.21 2.21
CA TYR A 219 14.69 -12.63 0.95
C TYR A 219 15.22 -11.44 0.15
N ILE A 220 14.43 -10.40 -0.05
CA ILE A 220 14.86 -9.18 -0.75
C ILE A 220 16.00 -8.50 0.02
N LYS A 221 15.94 -8.50 1.36
CA LYS A 221 17.01 -7.90 2.18
C LYS A 221 18.32 -8.67 2.12
N SER A 222 18.30 -9.99 2.05
CA SER A 222 19.53 -10.78 1.88
C SER A 222 20.20 -10.47 0.55
N MET A 223 19.44 -10.41 -0.53
CA MET A 223 19.96 -10.08 -1.88
C MET A 223 20.59 -8.68 -1.96
N ILE A 224 20.10 -7.70 -1.18
CA ILE A 224 20.66 -6.33 -1.18
C ILE A 224 21.98 -6.27 -0.35
N ARG A 225 22.13 -7.15 0.65
CA ARG A 225 23.33 -7.20 1.50
C ARG A 225 24.53 -7.87 0.83
N GLU A 226 24.30 -8.73 -0.13
CA GLU A 226 25.33 -9.48 -0.86
C GLU A 226 25.90 -8.71 -2.08
N ARG A 227 25.45 -7.48 -2.32
CA ARG A 227 25.98 -6.54 -3.33
C ARG A 227 26.67 -5.36 -2.66
#